data_b45e12f70a418b59867659e70c3ec1ee
#
_entry.id   b45e12f70a418b59867659e70c3ec1ee
#
_cell.length_a   1.000
_cell.length_b   1.000
_cell.length_c   1.000
_cell.angle_alpha   90.00
_cell.angle_beta   90.00
_cell.angle_gamma   90.00
#
_symmetry.space_group_name_H-M   'P 1'
#
loop_
_entity.id
_entity.type
_entity.pdbx_description
1 polymer ?
#
loop_
_entity_poly.entity_id
_entity_poly.type
_entity_poly.pdbx_seq_one_letter_code
_entity_poly.pdbx_strand_id
1 'polypeptide(L)'
;MQYVPIIIFLCSFKICFSQMHLNRLINAPFVINKLAGTEADGLNNPRDLDFHTDLNRSNELWVINESSATFDSNFGGSTVTYYNAGSENQWADYRKDSYSGHFMNMASAIAFSNNGGFANTLDVQDANGNQNGYFSGCTLWDSDTSIYARNNQNGPVLGSHWDMLHQSPYSVGIAAETDNIYWLFDGYHNTIARYNFQEPHPDHEHGGEDHSDGIIHRFDEIEIERVSGLSSHIVIDQAQGLLYICDTGNQRILKMNTNSGDINYSLSPYGENIEGYYSMEGAEYETIIDSGLVLPTGIDIFDNYLLVSDYSSGQIIIYEIDQGGNIQELKRLETDLTNDVMGIKVGPNGSIWYVCTNSNKLYQMLPPINGDLNGDNGITLADLVIMLSHIVSSNTLDENYELLADVNSDNNIDIFDLVYIIDSL
;
A
#
# COMPACT_ATOMS: atom_id res chain seq x y z
N MET A 1 -11.89 -16.15 34.04
CA MET A 1 -10.72 -15.23 34.00
C MET A 1 -9.42 -15.96 33.65
N GLN A 2 -9.34 -16.66 32.48
CA GLN A 2 -8.12 -17.43 32.14
C GLN A 2 -7.77 -17.41 30.64
N TYR A 3 -8.41 -16.55 29.84
CA TYR A 3 -8.15 -16.49 28.39
C TYR A 3 -7.42 -15.21 27.89
N VAL A 4 -7.27 -14.20 28.77
CA VAL A 4 -6.59 -12.94 28.40
C VAL A 4 -5.08 -13.09 28.13
N PRO A 5 -4.30 -13.95 28.86
CA PRO A 5 -2.86 -14.02 28.59
C PRO A 5 -2.48 -14.72 27.29
N ILE A 6 -3.34 -15.57 26.72
CA ILE A 6 -3.02 -16.31 25.49
C ILE A 6 -3.16 -15.41 24.25
N ILE A 7 -4.13 -14.51 24.23
CA ILE A 7 -4.35 -13.57 23.13
C ILE A 7 -3.23 -12.52 23.08
N ILE A 8 -2.82 -12.00 24.24
CA ILE A 8 -1.69 -11.05 24.34
C ILE A 8 -0.38 -11.73 23.93
N PHE A 9 -0.18 -13.01 24.25
CA PHE A 9 1.00 -13.76 23.86
C PHE A 9 1.05 -14.05 22.37
N LEU A 10 -0.09 -14.36 21.73
CA LEU A 10 -0.19 -14.58 20.28
C LEU A 10 0.01 -13.29 19.47
N CYS A 11 -0.56 -12.17 19.92
CA CYS A 11 -0.29 -10.85 19.30
C CYS A 11 1.18 -10.43 19.46
N SER A 12 1.75 -10.59 20.65
CA SER A 12 3.16 -10.29 20.90
C SER A 12 4.11 -11.19 20.07
N PHE A 13 3.71 -12.43 19.81
CA PHE A 13 4.50 -13.37 19.02
C PHE A 13 4.44 -13.03 17.51
N LYS A 14 3.27 -12.65 16.98
CA LYS A 14 3.13 -12.19 15.59
C LYS A 14 3.89 -10.88 15.35
N ILE A 15 3.79 -9.91 16.24
CA ILE A 15 4.53 -8.64 16.17
C ILE A 15 6.05 -8.90 16.19
N CYS A 16 6.53 -9.81 17.03
CA CYS A 16 7.95 -10.15 17.11
C CYS A 16 8.49 -10.79 15.81
N PHE A 17 7.69 -11.58 15.10
CA PHE A 17 8.10 -12.17 13.81
C PHE A 17 8.10 -11.17 12.65
N SER A 18 7.11 -10.27 12.57
CA SER A 18 7.05 -9.28 11.52
C SER A 18 8.19 -8.25 11.63
N GLN A 19 8.49 -7.79 12.83
CA GLN A 19 9.62 -6.93 13.12
C GLN A 19 10.98 -7.57 12.72
N MET A 20 11.06 -8.91 12.78
CA MET A 20 12.27 -9.64 12.46
C MET A 20 12.63 -9.57 10.96
N HIS A 21 11.65 -9.60 10.02
CA HIS A 21 11.95 -9.51 8.58
C HIS A 21 12.39 -8.10 8.19
N LEU A 22 11.72 -7.06 8.65
CA LEU A 22 12.10 -5.68 8.32
C LEU A 22 13.49 -5.35 8.88
N ASN A 23 13.80 -5.74 10.13
CA ASN A 23 15.13 -5.57 10.71
C ASN A 23 16.21 -6.32 9.93
N ARG A 24 15.89 -7.50 9.38
CA ARG A 24 16.82 -8.24 8.52
C ARG A 24 17.04 -7.53 7.19
N LEU A 25 16.00 -6.95 6.58
CA LEU A 25 16.10 -6.14 5.34
C LEU A 25 17.00 -4.92 5.56
N ILE A 26 16.84 -4.22 6.69
CA ILE A 26 17.68 -3.07 7.04
C ILE A 26 19.16 -3.45 7.11
N ASN A 27 19.47 -4.61 7.68
CA ASN A 27 20.85 -5.06 7.92
C ASN A 27 21.41 -5.97 6.80
N ALA A 28 20.59 -6.36 5.82
CA ALA A 28 21.01 -7.25 4.76
C ALA A 28 22.00 -6.58 3.79
N PRO A 29 22.99 -7.32 3.25
CA PRO A 29 23.88 -6.78 2.22
C PRO A 29 23.18 -6.49 0.90
N PHE A 30 22.15 -7.24 0.58
CA PHE A 30 21.27 -7.09 -0.58
C PHE A 30 19.85 -7.58 -0.25
N VAL A 31 18.92 -7.44 -1.17
CA VAL A 31 17.53 -7.90 -1.04
C VAL A 31 17.14 -8.83 -2.18
N ILE A 32 16.13 -9.67 -1.96
CA ILE A 32 15.55 -10.54 -2.98
C ILE A 32 14.22 -9.95 -3.40
N ASN A 33 14.10 -9.57 -4.67
CA ASN A 33 12.86 -9.08 -5.28
C ASN A 33 12.11 -10.26 -5.91
N LYS A 34 11.30 -10.98 -5.09
CA LYS A 34 10.52 -12.14 -5.53
C LYS A 34 9.30 -11.68 -6.32
N LEU A 35 9.18 -12.10 -7.58
CA LEU A 35 7.97 -11.87 -8.36
C LEU A 35 6.79 -12.62 -7.75
N ALA A 36 5.72 -11.90 -7.40
CA ALA A 36 4.55 -12.43 -6.71
C ALA A 36 3.27 -12.35 -7.53
N GLY A 37 3.18 -11.48 -8.54
CA GLY A 37 2.02 -11.35 -9.42
C GLY A 37 2.35 -10.70 -10.75
N THR A 38 1.51 -10.96 -11.77
CA THR A 38 1.72 -10.54 -13.16
C THR A 38 0.39 -10.20 -13.87
N GLU A 39 0.46 -9.79 -15.13
CA GLU A 39 -0.71 -9.63 -16.02
C GLU A 39 -1.57 -10.90 -16.11
N ALA A 40 -0.99 -12.08 -15.96
CA ALA A 40 -1.76 -13.34 -15.98
C ALA A 40 -2.74 -13.46 -14.82
N ASP A 41 -2.47 -12.78 -13.72
CA ASP A 41 -3.34 -12.69 -12.55
C ASP A 41 -4.39 -11.58 -12.70
N GLY A 42 -4.27 -10.73 -13.70
CA GLY A 42 -5.14 -9.59 -13.98
C GLY A 42 -4.58 -8.23 -13.62
N LEU A 43 -3.27 -8.12 -13.33
CA LEU A 43 -2.63 -6.81 -13.12
C LEU A 43 -2.60 -6.02 -14.43
N ASN A 44 -3.03 -4.75 -14.36
CA ASN A 44 -2.96 -3.81 -15.47
C ASN A 44 -2.89 -2.37 -14.95
N ASN A 45 -1.73 -1.75 -15.07
CA ASN A 45 -1.39 -0.48 -14.45
C ASN A 45 -1.71 -0.49 -12.94
N PRO A 46 -1.15 -1.43 -12.14
CA PRO A 46 -1.37 -1.45 -10.71
C PRO A 46 -0.80 -0.19 -10.07
N ARG A 47 -1.61 0.47 -9.24
CA ARG A 47 -1.26 1.79 -8.67
C ARG A 47 -0.94 1.69 -7.18
N ASP A 48 -1.67 0.82 -6.47
CA ASP A 48 -1.55 0.70 -5.03
C ASP A 48 -1.94 -0.70 -4.55
N LEU A 49 -1.64 -0.99 -3.28
CA LEU A 49 -1.93 -2.26 -2.63
C LEU A 49 -2.17 -2.04 -1.14
N ASP A 50 -3.03 -2.86 -0.56
CA ASP A 50 -3.22 -2.89 0.89
C ASP A 50 -3.55 -4.29 1.39
N PHE A 51 -3.16 -4.60 2.64
CA PHE A 51 -3.55 -5.83 3.32
C PHE A 51 -4.88 -5.65 4.03
N HIS A 52 -5.68 -6.71 4.02
CA HIS A 52 -6.93 -6.70 4.74
C HIS A 52 -6.73 -6.56 6.26
N THR A 53 -7.50 -5.68 6.89
CA THR A 53 -7.36 -5.33 8.32
C THR A 53 -7.91 -6.38 9.29
N ASP A 54 -8.85 -7.26 8.85
CA ASP A 54 -9.32 -8.37 9.67
C ASP A 54 -8.19 -9.39 9.89
N LEU A 55 -7.92 -9.73 11.15
CA LEU A 55 -6.86 -10.66 11.54
C LEU A 55 -7.00 -12.05 10.90
N ASN A 56 -8.23 -12.50 10.59
CA ASN A 56 -8.47 -13.78 9.92
C ASN A 56 -8.21 -13.71 8.41
N ARG A 57 -8.14 -12.50 7.84
CA ARG A 57 -7.88 -12.18 6.44
C ARG A 57 -6.55 -11.46 6.24
N SER A 58 -5.72 -11.35 7.27
CA SER A 58 -4.47 -10.58 7.26
C SER A 58 -3.43 -11.02 6.23
N ASN A 59 -3.61 -12.18 5.59
CA ASN A 59 -2.79 -12.66 4.48
C ASN A 59 -3.47 -12.44 3.11
N GLU A 60 -4.54 -11.67 3.07
CA GLU A 60 -5.14 -11.21 1.82
C GLU A 60 -4.53 -9.86 1.45
N LEU A 61 -3.83 -9.82 0.32
CA LEU A 61 -3.28 -8.61 -0.27
C LEU A 61 -4.13 -8.21 -1.47
N TRP A 62 -4.67 -7.01 -1.43
CA TRP A 62 -5.45 -6.45 -2.54
C TRP A 62 -4.62 -5.44 -3.30
N VAL A 63 -4.59 -5.58 -4.61
CA VAL A 63 -3.95 -4.63 -5.54
C VAL A 63 -5.05 -3.94 -6.33
N ILE A 64 -5.01 -2.60 -6.39
CA ILE A 64 -5.89 -1.83 -7.26
C ILE A 64 -5.18 -1.49 -8.57
N ASN A 65 -5.87 -1.76 -9.68
CA ASN A 65 -5.44 -1.41 -11.03
C ASN A 65 -6.12 -0.13 -11.48
N GLU A 66 -5.40 0.75 -12.13
CA GLU A 66 -5.97 1.89 -12.84
C GLU A 66 -6.90 1.45 -13.96
N SER A 67 -6.59 0.34 -14.60
CA SER A 67 -7.28 -0.20 -15.78
C SER A 67 -7.80 -1.60 -15.55
N SER A 68 -8.68 -2.06 -16.42
CA SER A 68 -9.11 -3.46 -16.47
C SER A 68 -8.00 -4.34 -17.00
N ALA A 69 -8.00 -5.63 -16.61
CA ALA A 69 -7.08 -6.61 -17.17
C ALA A 69 -7.21 -6.71 -18.71
N THR A 70 -6.14 -7.13 -19.36
CA THR A 70 -6.08 -7.24 -20.84
C THR A 70 -7.14 -8.20 -21.41
N PHE A 71 -7.60 -9.16 -20.61
CA PHE A 71 -8.70 -10.07 -20.98
C PHE A 71 -10.11 -9.50 -20.75
N ASP A 72 -10.21 -8.31 -20.15
CA ASP A 72 -11.48 -7.62 -19.92
C ASP A 72 -11.52 -6.35 -20.79
N SER A 73 -12.41 -6.31 -21.77
CA SER A 73 -12.49 -5.20 -22.72
C SER A 73 -13.27 -4.00 -22.20
N ASN A 74 -13.82 -4.06 -20.99
CA ASN A 74 -14.63 -2.98 -20.44
C ASN A 74 -13.72 -1.88 -19.84
N PHE A 75 -14.23 -0.67 -19.80
CA PHE A 75 -13.59 0.51 -19.24
C PHE A 75 -13.66 0.53 -17.71
N GLY A 76 -12.68 1.15 -17.07
CA GLY A 76 -12.59 1.35 -15.62
C GLY A 76 -11.53 0.48 -14.95
N GLY A 77 -11.24 0.78 -13.70
CA GLY A 77 -10.30 0.04 -12.86
C GLY A 77 -10.82 -1.31 -12.38
N SER A 78 -10.01 -2.01 -11.63
CA SER A 78 -10.27 -3.36 -11.12
C SER A 78 -9.41 -3.65 -9.91
N THR A 79 -9.65 -4.78 -9.24
CA THR A 79 -8.80 -5.28 -8.16
C THR A 79 -8.29 -6.69 -8.47
N VAL A 80 -7.12 -7.01 -7.92
CA VAL A 80 -6.62 -8.39 -7.83
C VAL A 80 -6.36 -8.70 -6.36
N THR A 81 -7.04 -9.70 -5.83
CA THR A 81 -6.83 -10.17 -4.46
C THR A 81 -5.92 -11.39 -4.47
N TYR A 82 -4.77 -11.27 -3.81
CA TYR A 82 -3.86 -12.38 -3.58
C TYR A 82 -4.14 -13.00 -2.21
N TYR A 83 -4.77 -14.17 -2.22
CA TYR A 83 -5.02 -14.96 -1.01
C TYR A 83 -3.76 -15.73 -0.62
N ASN A 84 -3.53 -15.86 0.69
CA ASN A 84 -2.31 -16.47 1.24
C ASN A 84 -1.03 -15.85 0.68
N ALA A 85 -1.01 -14.53 0.56
CA ALA A 85 0.05 -13.76 -0.08
C ALA A 85 1.44 -14.15 0.44
N GLY A 86 2.36 -14.45 -0.48
CA GLY A 86 3.74 -14.84 -0.22
C GLY A 86 3.97 -16.31 0.11
N SER A 87 2.91 -17.10 0.33
CA SER A 87 3.02 -18.53 0.58
C SER A 87 3.05 -19.36 -0.71
N GLU A 88 3.40 -20.65 -0.59
CA GLU A 88 3.32 -21.61 -1.71
C GLU A 88 1.87 -21.86 -2.19
N ASN A 89 0.88 -21.55 -1.35
CA ASN A 89 -0.54 -21.70 -1.66
C ASN A 89 -1.18 -20.38 -2.09
N GLN A 90 -0.38 -19.40 -2.50
CA GLN A 90 -0.89 -18.13 -3.02
C GLN A 90 -1.71 -18.36 -4.29
N TRP A 91 -2.85 -17.69 -4.40
CA TRP A 91 -3.64 -17.64 -5.62
C TRP A 91 -4.29 -16.27 -5.77
N ALA A 92 -4.63 -15.88 -7.00
CA ALA A 92 -5.15 -14.56 -7.34
C ALA A 92 -6.62 -14.64 -7.77
N ASP A 93 -7.42 -13.64 -7.37
CA ASP A 93 -8.82 -13.45 -7.80
C ASP A 93 -8.98 -12.04 -8.39
N TYR A 94 -9.12 -11.97 -9.70
CA TYR A 94 -9.41 -10.74 -10.43
C TYR A 94 -10.88 -10.38 -10.30
N ARG A 95 -11.17 -9.13 -9.93
CA ARG A 95 -12.54 -8.61 -9.85
C ARG A 95 -12.66 -7.22 -10.45
N LYS A 96 -13.83 -7.01 -11.06
CA LYS A 96 -14.23 -5.74 -11.62
C LYS A 96 -15.71 -5.53 -11.41
N ASP A 97 -16.05 -4.40 -10.81
CA ASP A 97 -17.46 -4.00 -10.71
C ASP A 97 -18.04 -3.60 -12.07
N SER A 98 -19.33 -3.86 -12.29
CA SER A 98 -19.99 -3.52 -13.55
C SER A 98 -20.06 -2.01 -13.84
N TYR A 99 -19.94 -1.19 -12.79
CA TYR A 99 -19.92 0.27 -12.89
C TYR A 99 -18.55 0.86 -12.56
N SER A 100 -17.49 0.05 -12.64
CA SER A 100 -16.10 0.52 -12.42
C SER A 100 -15.68 1.66 -13.34
N GLY A 101 -16.34 1.84 -14.47
CA GLY A 101 -16.15 2.99 -15.35
C GLY A 101 -16.53 4.34 -14.71
N HIS A 102 -17.29 4.33 -13.61
CA HIS A 102 -17.56 5.48 -12.76
C HIS A 102 -16.81 5.39 -11.44
N PHE A 103 -17.05 4.34 -10.65
CA PHE A 103 -16.57 4.21 -9.26
C PHE A 103 -15.10 3.83 -9.12
N MET A 104 -14.46 3.34 -10.20
CA MET A 104 -13.03 3.04 -10.28
C MET A 104 -12.41 3.60 -11.57
N ASN A 105 -12.91 4.71 -12.08
CA ASN A 105 -12.37 5.34 -13.27
C ASN A 105 -10.97 5.88 -12.99
N MET A 106 -9.93 5.28 -13.59
CA MET A 106 -8.53 5.58 -13.32
C MET A 106 -8.22 5.48 -11.81
N ALA A 107 -8.56 4.36 -11.20
CA ALA A 107 -8.33 4.13 -9.78
C ALA A 107 -6.84 4.27 -9.44
N SER A 108 -6.52 4.99 -8.35
CA SER A 108 -5.18 5.47 -8.06
C SER A 108 -4.62 5.04 -6.70
N ALA A 109 -5.48 4.74 -5.73
CA ALA A 109 -5.10 4.26 -4.41
C ALA A 109 -6.22 3.45 -3.75
N ILE A 110 -5.85 2.60 -2.78
CA ILE A 110 -6.76 1.75 -1.99
C ILE A 110 -6.36 1.78 -0.52
N ALA A 111 -7.35 1.80 0.38
CA ALA A 111 -7.11 1.64 1.81
C ALA A 111 -8.22 0.84 2.46
N PHE A 112 -7.86 -0.15 3.30
CA PHE A 112 -8.78 -0.90 4.14
C PHE A 112 -9.02 -0.22 5.46
N SER A 113 -10.28 -0.17 5.88
CA SER A 113 -10.65 0.30 7.21
C SER A 113 -10.85 -0.86 8.20
N ASN A 114 -10.92 -0.50 9.48
CA ASN A 114 -11.07 -1.48 10.58
C ASN A 114 -12.45 -2.16 10.63
N ASN A 115 -13.45 -1.64 9.93
CA ASN A 115 -14.80 -2.23 9.82
C ASN A 115 -14.92 -3.31 8.72
N GLY A 116 -13.83 -3.58 7.98
CA GLY A 116 -13.79 -4.54 6.87
C GLY A 116 -14.18 -3.96 5.52
N GLY A 117 -14.57 -2.69 5.45
CA GLY A 117 -14.72 -1.94 4.21
C GLY A 117 -13.38 -1.48 3.66
N PHE A 118 -13.36 -1.10 2.40
CA PHE A 118 -12.24 -0.40 1.77
C PHE A 118 -12.74 0.77 0.92
N ALA A 119 -11.85 1.70 0.65
CA ALA A 119 -12.16 2.78 -0.28
C ALA A 119 -11.05 2.96 -1.31
N ASN A 120 -11.40 3.56 -2.46
CA ASN A 120 -10.46 3.92 -3.50
C ASN A 120 -10.62 5.36 -3.94
N THR A 121 -9.55 5.91 -4.50
CA THR A 121 -9.50 7.22 -5.15
C THR A 121 -9.39 7.10 -6.66
N LEU A 122 -9.68 8.22 -7.36
CA LEU A 122 -9.78 8.31 -8.81
C LEU A 122 -8.88 9.43 -9.36
N ASP A 123 -7.91 9.11 -10.21
CA ASP A 123 -7.06 10.10 -10.91
C ASP A 123 -7.77 10.65 -12.15
N VAL A 124 -8.99 11.11 -12.01
CA VAL A 124 -9.82 11.66 -13.08
C VAL A 124 -10.51 12.96 -12.63
N GLN A 125 -10.71 13.87 -13.57
CA GLN A 125 -11.38 15.15 -13.28
C GLN A 125 -12.88 14.96 -13.01
N ASP A 126 -13.52 14.15 -13.81
CA ASP A 126 -14.97 13.88 -13.73
C ASP A 126 -15.21 12.39 -14.03
N ALA A 127 -15.73 11.67 -13.05
CA ALA A 127 -15.99 10.23 -13.16
C ALA A 127 -17.05 9.87 -14.21
N ASN A 128 -17.86 10.85 -14.64
CA ASN A 128 -18.83 10.69 -15.74
C ASN A 128 -18.22 11.00 -17.12
N GLY A 129 -16.93 11.31 -17.20
CA GLY A 129 -16.25 11.67 -18.44
C GLY A 129 -16.68 13.03 -19.01
N ASN A 130 -17.26 13.91 -18.21
CA ASN A 130 -17.65 15.24 -18.62
C ASN A 130 -16.45 16.19 -18.62
N GLN A 131 -16.04 16.65 -19.80
CA GLN A 131 -14.84 17.50 -19.97
C GLN A 131 -14.90 18.84 -19.23
N ASN A 132 -16.09 19.32 -18.86
CA ASN A 132 -16.27 20.56 -18.12
C ASN A 132 -16.70 20.34 -16.67
N GLY A 133 -16.82 19.08 -16.26
CA GLY A 133 -17.18 18.69 -14.90
C GLY A 133 -15.97 18.55 -14.00
N TYR A 134 -16.22 18.39 -12.72
CA TYR A 134 -15.24 18.01 -11.70
C TYR A 134 -15.88 17.11 -10.62
N PHE A 135 -16.74 16.22 -11.06
CA PHE A 135 -17.50 15.28 -10.24
C PHE A 135 -16.70 13.97 -10.08
N SER A 136 -15.83 13.95 -9.10
CA SER A 136 -14.97 12.82 -8.76
C SER A 136 -14.51 12.90 -7.31
N GLY A 137 -14.21 11.73 -6.70
CA GLY A 137 -13.79 11.67 -5.31
C GLY A 137 -13.51 10.23 -4.87
N CYS A 138 -13.89 9.90 -3.64
CA CYS A 138 -13.63 8.64 -2.99
C CYS A 138 -14.85 7.72 -3.06
N THR A 139 -14.66 6.45 -3.38
CA THR A 139 -15.71 5.43 -3.39
C THR A 139 -15.47 4.38 -2.30
N LEU A 140 -16.53 4.06 -1.54
CA LEU A 140 -16.54 3.10 -0.45
C LEU A 140 -17.14 1.76 -0.89
N TRP A 141 -16.54 0.64 -0.44
CA TRP A 141 -16.90 -0.72 -0.84
C TRP A 141 -16.91 -1.70 0.34
N ASP A 142 -17.73 -2.75 0.22
CA ASP A 142 -17.57 -3.95 1.02
C ASP A 142 -16.38 -4.79 0.54
N SER A 143 -15.65 -5.41 1.44
CA SER A 143 -14.60 -6.36 1.09
C SER A 143 -15.06 -7.81 1.05
N ASP A 144 -16.33 -8.09 1.37
CA ASP A 144 -16.91 -9.42 1.18
C ASP A 144 -17.04 -9.70 -0.32
N THR A 145 -16.28 -10.66 -0.81
CA THR A 145 -16.23 -11.04 -2.21
C THR A 145 -17.52 -11.74 -2.71
N SER A 146 -18.48 -12.03 -1.83
CA SER A 146 -19.83 -12.40 -2.21
C SER A 146 -20.70 -11.19 -2.57
N ILE A 147 -20.27 -9.98 -2.16
CA ILE A 147 -20.93 -8.69 -2.39
C ILE A 147 -20.14 -7.89 -3.42
N TYR A 148 -18.86 -7.60 -3.14
CA TYR A 148 -17.99 -6.81 -3.99
C TYR A 148 -17.89 -7.37 -5.41
N ALA A 149 -18.16 -6.50 -6.39
CA ALA A 149 -18.17 -6.81 -7.82
C ALA A 149 -19.14 -7.94 -8.23
N ARG A 150 -20.12 -8.27 -7.39
CA ARG A 150 -21.13 -9.29 -7.66
C ARG A 150 -22.55 -8.84 -7.36
N ASN A 151 -22.74 -8.07 -6.29
CA ASN A 151 -24.06 -7.65 -5.85
C ASN A 151 -24.57 -6.49 -6.72
N ASN A 152 -25.88 -6.42 -6.90
CA ASN A 152 -26.58 -5.33 -7.61
C ASN A 152 -26.03 -4.94 -9.00
N GLN A 153 -25.45 -5.90 -9.73
CA GLN A 153 -24.91 -5.63 -11.07
C GLN A 153 -25.96 -5.08 -12.05
N ASN A 154 -27.27 -5.28 -11.80
CA ASN A 154 -28.38 -4.78 -12.58
C ASN A 154 -29.50 -4.17 -11.70
N GLY A 155 -29.19 -3.86 -10.44
CA GLY A 155 -30.16 -3.36 -9.47
C GLY A 155 -30.42 -1.86 -9.55
N PRO A 156 -31.26 -1.31 -8.64
CA PRO A 156 -31.50 0.13 -8.56
C PRO A 156 -30.30 0.92 -8.08
N VAL A 157 -29.39 0.28 -7.31
CA VAL A 157 -28.06 0.84 -6.96
C VAL A 157 -27.07 0.42 -8.03
N LEU A 158 -26.24 1.36 -8.48
CA LEU A 158 -25.28 1.13 -9.55
C LEU A 158 -24.07 0.35 -9.04
N GLY A 159 -23.90 -0.91 -9.50
CA GLY A 159 -22.81 -1.78 -9.09
C GLY A 159 -22.92 -2.26 -7.64
N SER A 160 -21.78 -2.49 -7.00
CA SER A 160 -21.69 -3.03 -5.63
C SER A 160 -21.08 -2.06 -4.62
N HIS A 161 -20.83 -0.80 -4.99
CA HIS A 161 -20.30 0.19 -4.07
C HIS A 161 -21.26 0.48 -2.90
N TRP A 162 -20.71 0.88 -1.77
CA TRP A 162 -21.50 1.29 -0.62
C TRP A 162 -21.87 2.77 -0.65
N ASP A 163 -20.90 3.61 -1.08
CA ASP A 163 -21.07 5.05 -1.15
C ASP A 163 -20.01 5.69 -2.03
N MET A 164 -20.24 6.93 -2.48
CA MET A 164 -19.27 7.77 -3.17
C MET A 164 -19.52 9.24 -2.88
N LEU A 165 -18.51 9.95 -2.42
CA LEU A 165 -18.54 11.40 -2.23
C LEU A 165 -17.63 12.09 -3.25
N HIS A 166 -18.15 13.11 -3.93
CA HIS A 166 -17.48 13.75 -5.06
C HIS A 166 -17.05 15.16 -4.67
N GLN A 167 -15.90 15.48 -4.37
CA GLN A 167 -15.42 16.87 -4.15
C GLN A 167 -13.91 16.98 -4.32
N SER A 168 -13.24 15.87 -4.66
CA SER A 168 -11.78 15.83 -4.78
C SER A 168 -11.36 15.15 -6.09
N PRO A 169 -11.51 15.82 -7.24
CA PRO A 169 -10.99 15.31 -8.51
C PRO A 169 -9.47 15.08 -8.47
N TYR A 170 -9.00 14.16 -9.31
CA TYR A 170 -7.59 13.80 -9.39
C TYR A 170 -7.02 13.37 -8.04
N SER A 171 -7.80 12.65 -7.23
CA SER A 171 -7.30 12.08 -5.98
C SER A 171 -6.32 10.96 -6.27
N VAL A 172 -5.14 11.01 -5.63
CA VAL A 172 -4.02 10.12 -5.96
C VAL A 172 -3.36 9.46 -4.74
N GLY A 173 -4.00 9.54 -3.59
CA GLY A 173 -3.60 8.87 -2.35
C GLY A 173 -4.77 8.79 -1.38
N ILE A 174 -4.79 7.73 -0.56
CA ILE A 174 -5.82 7.48 0.44
C ILE A 174 -5.25 6.81 1.67
N ALA A 175 -5.79 7.14 2.86
CA ALA A 175 -5.54 6.42 4.10
C ALA A 175 -6.84 6.30 4.91
N ALA A 176 -7.12 5.13 5.46
CA ALA A 176 -8.26 4.92 6.34
C ALA A 176 -7.95 5.41 7.76
N GLU A 177 -8.83 6.24 8.32
CA GLU A 177 -8.74 6.67 9.71
C GLU A 177 -9.43 5.65 10.65
N THR A 178 -10.71 5.50 10.50
CA THR A 178 -11.53 4.51 11.20
C THR A 178 -12.89 4.39 10.52
N ASP A 179 -13.52 3.22 10.59
CA ASP A 179 -14.86 2.97 10.04
C ASP A 179 -15.00 3.49 8.59
N ASN A 180 -15.88 4.44 8.34
CA ASN A 180 -16.13 5.03 7.04
C ASN A 180 -15.43 6.40 6.87
N ILE A 181 -14.30 6.62 7.54
CA ILE A 181 -13.55 7.88 7.52
C ILE A 181 -12.21 7.69 6.84
N TYR A 182 -11.94 8.52 5.84
CA TYR A 182 -10.73 8.44 5.03
C TYR A 182 -10.10 9.79 4.79
N TRP A 183 -8.77 9.80 4.66
CA TRP A 183 -7.97 10.96 4.23
C TRP A 183 -7.57 10.78 2.77
N LEU A 184 -7.63 11.85 1.98
CA LEU A 184 -7.34 11.86 0.56
C LEU A 184 -6.29 12.90 0.20
N PHE A 185 -5.42 12.56 -0.75
CA PHE A 185 -4.63 13.53 -1.50
C PHE A 185 -5.51 14.10 -2.63
N ASP A 186 -5.98 15.31 -2.48
CA ASP A 186 -6.82 16.02 -3.46
C ASP A 186 -5.96 16.77 -4.47
N GLY A 187 -5.76 16.17 -5.64
CA GLY A 187 -4.88 16.72 -6.67
C GLY A 187 -5.49 17.87 -7.48
N TYR A 188 -6.79 18.11 -7.36
CA TYR A 188 -7.45 19.25 -8.02
C TYR A 188 -7.30 20.54 -7.21
N HIS A 189 -7.53 20.45 -5.90
CA HIS A 189 -7.37 21.59 -5.01
C HIS A 189 -5.94 21.73 -4.46
N ASN A 190 -5.05 20.77 -4.79
CA ASN A 190 -3.67 20.71 -4.32
C ASN A 190 -3.56 20.70 -2.78
N THR A 191 -4.37 19.91 -2.13
CA THR A 191 -4.46 19.85 -0.67
C THR A 191 -4.86 18.46 -0.17
N ILE A 192 -5.03 18.34 1.15
CA ILE A 192 -5.54 17.14 1.82
C ILE A 192 -7.00 17.35 2.17
N ALA A 193 -7.80 16.31 2.00
CA ALA A 193 -9.19 16.29 2.41
C ALA A 193 -9.50 15.08 3.30
N ARG A 194 -10.39 15.26 4.29
CA ARG A 194 -10.90 14.22 5.17
C ARG A 194 -12.36 13.98 4.85
N TYR A 195 -12.68 12.76 4.49
CA TYR A 195 -14.02 12.29 4.12
C TYR A 195 -14.61 11.46 5.24
N ASN A 196 -15.79 11.81 5.70
CA ASN A 196 -16.59 11.00 6.59
C ASN A 196 -17.90 10.67 5.89
N PHE A 197 -18.04 9.43 5.46
CA PHE A 197 -19.23 8.91 4.78
C PHE A 197 -20.39 8.69 5.75
N GLN A 198 -20.15 8.69 7.06
CA GLN A 198 -21.11 8.37 8.10
C GLN A 198 -21.77 7.00 7.85
N GLU A 199 -23.08 6.97 7.55
CA GLU A 199 -23.78 5.73 7.26
C GLU A 199 -23.70 5.47 5.75
N PRO A 200 -23.21 4.29 5.31
CA PRO A 200 -23.27 3.93 3.89
C PRO A 200 -24.72 3.73 3.46
N HIS A 201 -24.94 3.68 2.14
CA HIS A 201 -26.29 3.46 1.60
C HIS A 201 -27.05 2.35 2.32
N PRO A 202 -28.33 2.56 2.66
CA PRO A 202 -29.14 1.49 3.22
C PRO A 202 -29.37 0.44 2.14
N ASP A 203 -28.96 -0.71 2.40
CA ASP A 203 -28.96 -1.96 1.65
C ASP A 203 -29.07 -1.86 0.10
N HIS A 204 -28.24 -2.64 -0.56
CA HIS A 204 -28.18 -2.75 -2.03
C HIS A 204 -29.48 -3.25 -2.69
N GLU A 205 -30.49 -3.68 -1.91
CA GLU A 205 -31.75 -4.20 -2.45
C GLU A 205 -32.84 -3.13 -2.64
N HIS A 206 -32.78 -2.01 -1.92
CA HIS A 206 -33.89 -1.06 -1.82
C HIS A 206 -33.50 0.41 -2.06
N GLY A 207 -32.21 0.72 -2.21
CA GLY A 207 -31.72 2.07 -2.13
C GLY A 207 -31.66 2.84 -3.45
N GLY A 208 -31.76 4.15 -3.34
CA GLY A 208 -31.12 5.11 -4.20
C GLY A 208 -29.83 5.54 -3.53
N GLU A 209 -28.91 6.13 -4.26
CA GLU A 209 -27.74 6.79 -3.71
C GLU A 209 -28.17 7.90 -2.76
N ASP A 210 -27.70 7.85 -1.53
CA ASP A 210 -27.90 8.90 -0.53
C ASP A 210 -26.58 9.33 0.06
N HIS A 211 -25.99 10.38 -0.51
CA HIS A 211 -24.76 11.01 -0.03
C HIS A 211 -25.05 12.13 0.97
N SER A 212 -26.32 12.31 1.39
CA SER A 212 -26.78 13.51 2.08
C SER A 212 -26.21 13.70 3.48
N ASP A 213 -25.70 12.64 4.10
CA ASP A 213 -25.08 12.68 5.42
C ASP A 213 -23.55 12.86 5.37
N GLY A 214 -22.94 12.77 4.19
CA GLY A 214 -21.50 12.90 4.02
C GLY A 214 -20.94 14.25 4.50
N ILE A 215 -19.78 14.21 5.18
CA ILE A 215 -19.06 15.39 5.66
C ILE A 215 -17.64 15.40 5.12
N ILE A 216 -17.24 16.52 4.52
CA ILE A 216 -15.90 16.69 3.96
C ILE A 216 -15.21 17.91 4.60
N HIS A 217 -14.00 17.70 5.09
CA HIS A 217 -13.09 18.74 5.57
C HIS A 217 -11.92 18.89 4.60
N ARG A 218 -11.73 20.06 4.00
CA ARG A 218 -10.65 20.36 3.09
C ARG A 218 -9.64 21.32 3.72
N PHE A 219 -8.38 20.94 3.77
CA PHE A 219 -7.30 21.66 4.47
C PHE A 219 -6.55 22.58 3.51
N ASP A 220 -7.20 23.64 3.04
CA ASP A 220 -6.71 24.53 1.96
C ASP A 220 -5.35 25.19 2.24
N GLU A 221 -4.88 25.22 3.49
CA GLU A 221 -3.57 25.75 3.87
C GLU A 221 -2.40 24.78 3.66
N ILE A 222 -2.70 23.47 3.43
CA ILE A 222 -1.68 22.46 3.18
C ILE A 222 -1.48 22.37 1.66
N GLU A 223 -0.47 23.08 1.16
CA GLU A 223 -0.16 23.08 -0.27
C GLU A 223 0.67 21.86 -0.65
N ILE A 224 0.14 21.02 -1.53
CA ILE A 224 0.78 19.83 -2.11
C ILE A 224 0.64 19.84 -3.63
N GLU A 225 1.48 19.07 -4.33
CA GLU A 225 1.48 19.01 -5.78
C GLU A 225 1.50 17.56 -6.29
N ARG A 226 0.48 17.20 -7.08
CA ARG A 226 0.45 15.91 -7.77
C ARG A 226 1.30 15.92 -9.04
N VAL A 227 1.77 14.75 -9.45
CA VAL A 227 2.33 14.51 -10.79
C VAL A 227 1.34 13.67 -11.58
N SER A 228 0.91 14.15 -12.76
CA SER A 228 -0.07 13.44 -13.58
C SER A 228 0.38 12.01 -13.90
N GLY A 229 -0.49 11.04 -13.69
CA GLY A 229 -0.22 9.62 -13.94
C GLY A 229 0.61 8.93 -12.86
N LEU A 230 0.98 9.63 -11.77
CA LEU A 230 1.62 9.03 -10.60
C LEU A 230 0.72 9.12 -9.38
N SER A 231 0.79 8.11 -8.52
CA SER A 231 0.17 8.18 -7.20
C SER A 231 1.03 9.01 -6.25
N SER A 232 0.38 9.64 -5.29
CA SER A 232 0.99 10.36 -4.16
C SER A 232 0.35 9.80 -2.90
N HIS A 233 0.82 8.62 -2.48
CA HIS A 233 0.18 7.90 -1.39
C HIS A 233 0.34 8.60 -0.06
N ILE A 234 -0.57 8.30 0.84
CA ILE A 234 -0.59 8.81 2.21
C ILE A 234 -0.80 7.64 3.16
N VAL A 235 -0.31 7.75 4.38
CA VAL A 235 -0.49 6.75 5.42
C VAL A 235 -0.71 7.39 6.78
N ILE A 236 -1.55 6.78 7.61
CA ILE A 236 -1.85 7.26 8.95
C ILE A 236 -1.24 6.36 10.03
N ASP A 237 -0.49 6.95 10.96
CA ASP A 237 -0.20 6.35 12.25
C ASP A 237 -1.39 6.60 13.17
N GLN A 238 -2.29 5.64 13.23
CA GLN A 238 -3.51 5.75 14.06
C GLN A 238 -3.21 5.87 15.55
N ALA A 239 -2.09 5.28 16.02
CA ALA A 239 -1.73 5.32 17.44
C ALA A 239 -1.29 6.73 17.87
N GLN A 240 -0.68 7.49 16.98
CA GLN A 240 -0.20 8.83 17.23
C GLN A 240 -1.12 9.93 16.66
N GLY A 241 -2.07 9.57 15.78
CA GLY A 241 -2.91 10.52 15.06
C GLY A 241 -2.11 11.38 14.09
N LEU A 242 -1.15 10.78 13.38
CA LEU A 242 -0.27 11.45 12.43
C LEU A 242 -0.49 10.92 11.01
N LEU A 243 -0.70 11.80 10.06
CA LEU A 243 -0.80 11.52 8.64
C LEU A 243 0.55 11.85 7.98
N TYR A 244 1.12 10.89 7.24
CA TYR A 244 2.32 11.08 6.42
C TYR A 244 1.92 11.13 4.95
N ILE A 245 2.49 12.07 4.18
CA ILE A 245 2.02 12.43 2.85
C ILE A 245 3.20 12.47 1.88
N CYS A 246 3.16 11.65 0.82
CA CYS A 246 4.03 11.82 -0.34
C CYS A 246 3.57 13.03 -1.13
N ASP A 247 4.31 14.12 -1.07
CA ASP A 247 4.11 15.30 -1.92
C ASP A 247 5.01 15.16 -3.16
N THR A 248 4.56 14.34 -4.11
CA THR A 248 5.35 13.86 -5.25
C THR A 248 5.88 15.00 -6.11
N GLY A 249 5.04 16.00 -6.40
CA GLY A 249 5.42 17.13 -7.25
C GLY A 249 6.43 18.07 -6.58
N ASN A 250 6.37 18.20 -5.26
CA ASN A 250 7.32 19.00 -4.47
C ASN A 250 8.51 18.17 -3.94
N GLN A 251 8.60 16.87 -4.26
CA GLN A 251 9.73 15.98 -3.93
C GLN A 251 10.01 15.89 -2.42
N ARG A 252 8.97 15.83 -1.60
CA ARG A 252 9.08 15.87 -0.14
C ARG A 252 8.07 14.95 0.54
N ILE A 253 8.27 14.72 1.84
CA ILE A 253 7.28 14.09 2.72
C ILE A 253 6.83 15.09 3.77
N LEU A 254 5.51 15.21 3.91
CA LEU A 254 4.88 15.99 4.97
C LEU A 254 4.37 15.07 6.08
N LYS A 255 4.28 15.64 7.29
CA LYS A 255 3.58 15.05 8.44
C LYS A 255 2.55 16.04 8.94
N MET A 256 1.34 15.57 9.24
CA MET A 256 0.21 16.36 9.74
C MET A 256 -0.38 15.70 10.98
N ASN A 257 -0.76 16.51 11.98
CA ASN A 257 -1.57 16.06 13.12
C ASN A 257 -3.05 15.99 12.69
N THR A 258 -3.64 14.79 12.63
CA THR A 258 -5.03 14.58 12.18
C THR A 258 -6.08 15.16 13.13
N ASN A 259 -5.68 15.47 14.36
CA ASN A 259 -6.56 16.07 15.38
C ASN A 259 -6.45 17.59 15.44
N SER A 260 -5.77 18.23 14.48
CA SER A 260 -5.62 19.68 14.40
C SER A 260 -6.47 20.29 13.29
N GLY A 261 -6.67 21.58 13.37
CA GLY A 261 -7.48 22.36 12.44
C GLY A 261 -8.93 22.54 12.90
N ASP A 262 -9.44 23.74 12.69
CA ASP A 262 -10.80 24.15 12.99
C ASP A 262 -11.55 24.50 11.70
N ILE A 263 -12.88 24.43 11.73
CA ILE A 263 -13.71 24.87 10.60
C ILE A 263 -13.55 26.39 10.41
N ASN A 264 -13.07 26.79 9.24
CA ASN A 264 -12.95 28.19 8.85
C ASN A 264 -14.27 28.71 8.25
N TYR A 265 -14.74 28.08 7.16
CA TYR A 265 -16.01 28.43 6.53
C TYR A 265 -16.59 27.24 5.73
N SER A 266 -17.90 27.35 5.44
CA SER A 266 -18.57 26.35 4.59
C SER A 266 -18.26 26.59 3.11
N LEU A 267 -18.01 25.48 2.41
CA LEU A 267 -17.86 25.42 0.97
C LEU A 267 -19.19 25.00 0.31
N SER A 268 -19.31 25.25 -0.99
CA SER A 268 -20.48 24.80 -1.76
C SER A 268 -20.10 23.50 -2.50
N PRO A 269 -20.79 22.38 -2.21
CA PRO A 269 -20.53 21.13 -2.91
C PRO A 269 -20.94 21.25 -4.38
N TYR A 270 -20.24 20.52 -5.26
CA TYR A 270 -20.54 20.45 -6.67
C TYR A 270 -21.29 19.15 -7.00
N GLY A 271 -22.48 19.30 -7.58
CA GLY A 271 -23.21 18.21 -8.19
C GLY A 271 -23.91 17.22 -7.25
N GLU A 272 -23.75 17.38 -5.94
CA GLU A 272 -24.38 16.52 -4.92
C GLU A 272 -24.81 17.33 -3.70
N ASN A 273 -25.71 16.72 -2.90
CA ASN A 273 -26.09 17.25 -1.59
C ASN A 273 -25.37 16.42 -0.53
N ILE A 274 -24.63 17.08 0.35
CA ILE A 274 -23.95 16.48 1.50
C ILE A 274 -24.27 17.31 2.75
N GLU A 275 -24.14 16.72 3.94
CA GLU A 275 -24.42 17.40 5.21
C GLU A 275 -23.46 18.56 5.45
N GLY A 276 -22.17 18.37 5.13
CA GLY A 276 -21.16 19.39 5.35
C GLY A 276 -19.98 19.34 4.37
N TYR A 277 -19.59 20.54 3.87
CA TYR A 277 -18.34 20.72 3.15
C TYR A 277 -17.66 21.97 3.69
N TYR A 278 -16.49 21.80 4.27
CA TYR A 278 -15.82 22.85 5.04
C TYR A 278 -14.38 23.04 4.60
N SER A 279 -13.96 24.32 4.52
CA SER A 279 -12.55 24.69 4.52
C SER A 279 -12.06 24.70 5.97
N MET A 280 -10.89 24.14 6.20
CA MET A 280 -10.24 24.06 7.50
C MET A 280 -9.10 25.07 7.61
N GLU A 281 -8.76 25.51 8.84
CA GLU A 281 -7.61 26.35 9.14
C GLU A 281 -6.94 25.94 10.45
N GLY A 282 -5.65 26.25 10.61
CA GLY A 282 -4.90 25.98 11.84
C GLY A 282 -4.45 24.53 11.96
N ALA A 283 -4.28 23.82 10.85
CA ALA A 283 -3.70 22.49 10.85
C ALA A 283 -2.22 22.51 11.26
N GLU A 284 -1.84 21.58 12.12
CA GLU A 284 -0.45 21.40 12.52
C GLU A 284 0.23 20.44 11.54
N TYR A 285 1.09 20.95 10.67
CA TYR A 285 1.83 20.14 9.71
C TYR A 285 3.25 20.67 9.51
N GLU A 286 4.14 19.79 9.04
CA GLU A 286 5.53 20.14 8.75
C GLU A 286 6.11 19.27 7.64
N THR A 287 7.13 19.77 6.95
CA THR A 287 7.96 18.96 6.05
C THR A 287 8.99 18.21 6.90
N ILE A 288 9.00 16.88 6.78
CA ILE A 288 9.90 16.01 7.55
C ILE A 288 11.05 15.43 6.72
N ILE A 289 10.87 15.34 5.39
CA ILE A 289 11.90 14.95 4.44
C ILE A 289 11.80 15.89 3.25
N ASP A 290 12.86 16.64 2.92
CA ASP A 290 12.91 17.63 1.86
C ASP A 290 14.08 17.42 0.89
N SER A 291 14.77 16.29 0.99
CA SER A 291 15.96 16.01 0.17
C SER A 291 16.14 14.50 -0.03
N GLY A 292 16.83 14.12 -1.11
CA GLY A 292 17.14 12.72 -1.40
C GLY A 292 16.02 11.94 -2.06
N LEU A 293 14.88 12.59 -2.37
CA LEU A 293 13.75 12.07 -3.13
C LEU A 293 13.65 12.78 -4.48
N VAL A 294 13.17 12.07 -5.49
CA VAL A 294 12.95 12.63 -6.84
C VAL A 294 11.46 12.62 -7.18
N LEU A 295 10.81 11.47 -7.09
CA LEU A 295 9.37 11.29 -7.28
C LEU A 295 8.85 10.29 -6.24
N PRO A 296 8.69 10.70 -4.96
CA PRO A 296 8.13 9.81 -3.94
C PRO A 296 6.67 9.49 -4.28
N THR A 297 6.32 8.19 -4.30
CA THR A 297 4.98 7.73 -4.69
C THR A 297 4.30 6.91 -3.62
N GLY A 298 4.88 5.79 -3.21
CA GLY A 298 4.35 4.93 -2.17
C GLY A 298 4.90 5.30 -0.80
N ILE A 299 4.08 5.12 0.23
CA ILE A 299 4.47 5.34 1.62
C ILE A 299 3.76 4.34 2.52
N ASP A 300 4.48 3.82 3.51
CA ASP A 300 3.90 2.99 4.56
C ASP A 300 4.60 3.24 5.89
N ILE A 301 3.90 2.95 6.99
CA ILE A 301 4.46 3.03 8.34
C ILE A 301 4.33 1.69 9.04
N PHE A 302 5.41 1.24 9.65
CA PHE A 302 5.45 -0.02 10.39
C PHE A 302 6.28 0.16 11.66
N ASP A 303 5.65 0.08 12.82
CA ASP A 303 6.25 0.45 14.12
C ASP A 303 6.82 1.87 14.08
N ASN A 304 8.13 2.01 14.25
CA ASN A 304 8.86 3.29 14.16
C ASN A 304 9.58 3.50 12.82
N TYR A 305 9.23 2.71 11.80
CA TYR A 305 9.83 2.85 10.48
C TYR A 305 8.86 3.45 9.48
N LEU A 306 9.30 4.49 8.77
CA LEU A 306 8.61 5.06 7.62
C LEU A 306 9.31 4.57 6.35
N LEU A 307 8.55 3.97 5.45
CA LEU A 307 9.04 3.47 4.17
C LEU A 307 8.49 4.35 3.04
N VAL A 308 9.35 4.74 2.11
CA VAL A 308 8.95 5.57 0.95
C VAL A 308 9.52 4.94 -0.31
N SER A 309 8.68 4.69 -1.33
CA SER A 309 9.16 4.36 -2.66
C SER A 309 9.40 5.63 -3.48
N ASP A 310 10.48 5.64 -4.23
CA ASP A 310 10.77 6.68 -5.20
C ASP A 310 10.66 6.12 -6.62
N TYR A 311 9.64 6.56 -7.34
CA TYR A 311 9.32 6.09 -8.70
C TYR A 311 10.50 6.27 -9.66
N SER A 312 11.17 7.41 -9.59
CA SER A 312 12.23 7.75 -10.54
C SER A 312 13.47 6.90 -10.36
N SER A 313 13.91 6.71 -9.12
CA SER A 313 15.11 5.92 -8.80
C SER A 313 14.84 4.41 -8.75
N GLY A 314 13.60 4.01 -8.48
CA GLY A 314 13.22 2.61 -8.22
C GLY A 314 13.71 2.12 -6.87
N GLN A 315 13.97 3.02 -5.93
CA GLN A 315 14.40 2.69 -4.57
C GLN A 315 13.22 2.68 -3.61
N ILE A 316 13.31 1.83 -2.58
CA ILE A 316 12.49 1.92 -1.37
C ILE A 316 13.41 2.36 -0.23
N ILE A 317 13.12 3.52 0.36
CA ILE A 317 13.94 4.14 1.38
C ILE A 317 13.27 3.90 2.73
N ILE A 318 14.05 3.42 3.70
CA ILE A 318 13.59 3.18 5.07
C ILE A 318 14.16 4.27 5.97
N TYR A 319 13.29 4.94 6.69
CA TYR A 319 13.61 5.92 7.70
C TYR A 319 13.20 5.40 9.07
N GLU A 320 13.97 5.71 10.10
CA GLU A 320 13.60 5.50 11.50
C GLU A 320 13.05 6.80 12.09
N ILE A 321 11.95 6.67 12.82
CA ILE A 321 11.34 7.75 13.62
C ILE A 321 11.72 7.49 15.08
N ASP A 322 12.54 8.34 15.68
CA ASP A 322 12.93 8.21 17.08
C ASP A 322 11.80 8.65 18.04
N GLN A 323 11.99 8.42 19.34
CA GLN A 323 11.01 8.80 20.37
C GLN A 323 10.76 10.31 20.45
N GLY A 324 11.63 11.13 19.87
CA GLY A 324 11.46 12.58 19.76
C GLY A 324 10.76 13.03 18.48
N GLY A 325 10.42 12.08 17.61
CA GLY A 325 9.83 12.35 16.29
C GLY A 325 10.84 12.78 15.23
N ASN A 326 12.17 12.68 15.50
CA ASN A 326 13.18 12.94 14.49
C ASN A 326 13.27 11.77 13.52
N ILE A 327 13.54 12.08 12.25
CA ILE A 327 13.59 11.10 11.16
C ILE A 327 15.03 10.97 10.67
N GLN A 328 15.48 9.72 10.55
CA GLN A 328 16.81 9.39 10.04
C GLN A 328 16.70 8.33 8.93
N GLU A 329 17.31 8.59 7.77
CA GLU A 329 17.46 7.56 6.73
C GLU A 329 18.37 6.43 7.24
N LEU A 330 17.87 5.21 7.19
CA LEU A 330 18.63 4.01 7.57
C LEU A 330 19.16 3.26 6.36
N LYS A 331 18.34 3.08 5.33
CA LYS A 331 18.63 2.17 4.22
C LYS A 331 17.91 2.57 2.96
N ARG A 332 18.59 2.40 1.81
CA ARG A 332 17.99 2.39 0.49
C ARG A 332 18.05 0.97 -0.06
N LEU A 333 16.90 0.46 -0.47
CA LEU A 333 16.72 -0.87 -1.02
C LEU A 333 16.48 -0.76 -2.53
N GLU A 334 17.26 -1.49 -3.31
CA GLU A 334 17.16 -1.45 -4.77
C GLU A 334 16.08 -2.44 -5.25
N THR A 335 15.19 -1.96 -6.12
CA THR A 335 14.23 -2.83 -6.80
C THR A 335 14.70 -3.24 -8.20
N ASP A 336 15.78 -2.62 -8.70
CA ASP A 336 16.29 -2.75 -10.08
C ASP A 336 15.29 -2.26 -11.16
N LEU A 337 14.26 -1.50 -10.76
CA LEU A 337 13.15 -1.07 -11.63
C LEU A 337 12.95 0.45 -11.51
N THR A 338 13.55 1.21 -12.40
CA THR A 338 13.38 2.67 -12.45
C THR A 338 12.11 3.06 -13.23
N ASN A 339 11.45 4.14 -12.80
CA ASN A 339 10.21 4.68 -13.39
C ASN A 339 9.07 3.64 -13.45
N ASP A 340 8.90 2.84 -12.37
CA ASP A 340 7.91 1.76 -12.37
C ASP A 340 7.27 1.52 -10.99
N VAL A 341 8.02 1.67 -9.90
CA VAL A 341 7.54 1.39 -8.53
C VAL A 341 6.55 2.44 -8.07
N MET A 342 5.36 1.99 -7.65
CA MET A 342 4.27 2.85 -7.14
C MET A 342 4.00 2.58 -5.66
N GLY A 343 2.86 1.97 -5.35
CA GLY A 343 2.45 1.64 -3.99
C GLY A 343 3.36 0.63 -3.31
N ILE A 344 3.53 0.79 -2.01
CA ILE A 344 4.27 -0.13 -1.14
C ILE A 344 3.48 -0.44 0.12
N LYS A 345 3.69 -1.65 0.67
CA LYS A 345 3.11 -2.06 1.95
C LYS A 345 4.01 -3.04 2.69
N VAL A 346 4.10 -2.91 3.99
CA VAL A 346 4.76 -3.92 4.84
C VAL A 346 3.75 -5.00 5.18
N GLY A 347 4.03 -6.22 4.78
CA GLY A 347 3.16 -7.36 5.03
C GLY A 347 3.22 -7.87 6.48
N PRO A 348 2.30 -8.77 6.85
CA PRO A 348 2.17 -9.28 8.22
C PRO A 348 3.42 -10.01 8.74
N ASN A 349 4.31 -10.44 7.86
CA ASN A 349 5.59 -11.08 8.19
C ASN A 349 6.78 -10.10 8.15
N GLY A 350 6.54 -8.80 7.92
CA GLY A 350 7.57 -7.76 7.81
C GLY A 350 8.31 -7.73 6.48
N SER A 351 7.88 -8.49 5.45
CA SER A 351 8.36 -8.31 4.09
C SER A 351 7.73 -7.08 3.45
N ILE A 352 8.44 -6.44 2.53
CA ILE A 352 7.93 -5.26 1.81
C ILE A 352 7.29 -5.74 0.51
N TRP A 353 6.08 -5.30 0.24
CA TRP A 353 5.37 -5.54 -1.00
C TRP A 353 5.28 -4.26 -1.80
N TYR A 354 5.41 -4.37 -3.13
CA TYR A 354 5.30 -3.21 -4.00
C TYR A 354 4.78 -3.56 -5.38
N VAL A 355 4.06 -2.62 -5.97
CA VAL A 355 3.53 -2.73 -7.33
C VAL A 355 4.37 -1.92 -8.31
N CYS A 356 4.47 -2.46 -9.53
CA CYS A 356 5.15 -1.87 -10.66
C CYS A 356 4.14 -1.59 -11.77
N THR A 357 3.86 -0.30 -11.99
CA THR A 357 2.73 0.13 -12.82
C THR A 357 2.94 -0.14 -14.30
N ASN A 358 4.13 0.15 -14.84
CA ASN A 358 4.40 0.01 -16.27
C ASN A 358 4.68 -1.44 -16.68
N SER A 359 5.28 -2.23 -15.79
CA SER A 359 5.57 -3.65 -16.05
C SER A 359 4.44 -4.59 -15.64
N ASN A 360 3.36 -4.07 -15.02
CA ASN A 360 2.20 -4.85 -14.56
C ASN A 360 2.58 -6.00 -13.62
N LYS A 361 3.36 -5.69 -12.57
CA LYS A 361 3.89 -6.70 -11.66
C LYS A 361 3.67 -6.33 -10.21
N LEU A 362 3.58 -7.38 -9.40
CA LEU A 362 3.64 -7.33 -7.93
C LEU A 362 4.90 -8.07 -7.48
N TYR A 363 5.65 -7.46 -6.58
CA TYR A 363 6.83 -8.04 -5.97
C TYR A 363 6.70 -8.13 -4.45
N GLN A 364 7.36 -9.15 -3.89
CA GLN A 364 7.65 -9.26 -2.47
C GLN A 364 9.16 -9.13 -2.28
N MET A 365 9.60 -8.13 -1.52
CA MET A 365 11.00 -7.94 -1.16
C MET A 365 11.29 -8.67 0.15
N LEU A 366 12.28 -9.54 0.12
CA LEU A 366 12.67 -10.43 1.20
C LEU A 366 14.14 -10.23 1.57
N PRO A 367 14.51 -10.39 2.84
CA PRO A 367 15.91 -10.49 3.20
C PRO A 367 16.46 -11.84 2.70
N PRO A 368 17.73 -11.90 2.29
CA PRO A 368 18.36 -13.15 1.90
C PRO A 368 18.43 -14.12 3.09
N ILE A 369 18.48 -15.40 2.81
CA ILE A 369 18.61 -16.47 3.80
C ILE A 369 20.08 -16.87 3.85
N ASN A 370 20.72 -16.84 5.03
CA ASN A 370 22.07 -17.33 5.20
C ASN A 370 22.12 -18.83 4.85
N GLY A 371 23.02 -19.20 3.95
CA GLY A 371 23.12 -20.57 3.45
C GLY A 371 22.31 -20.86 2.18
N ASP A 372 21.43 -19.99 1.75
CA ASP A 372 20.76 -20.05 0.44
C ASP A 372 21.70 -19.46 -0.62
N LEU A 373 22.44 -20.32 -1.28
CA LEU A 373 23.51 -19.94 -2.22
C LEU A 373 23.08 -20.00 -3.69
N ASN A 374 21.86 -20.47 -3.96
CA ASN A 374 21.25 -20.45 -5.28
C ASN A 374 20.11 -19.44 -5.43
N GLY A 375 19.69 -18.81 -4.33
CA GLY A 375 18.65 -17.78 -4.31
C GLY A 375 17.23 -18.33 -4.52
N ASP A 376 16.98 -19.61 -4.21
CA ASP A 376 15.65 -20.21 -4.37
C ASP A 376 14.72 -20.01 -3.14
N ASN A 377 15.19 -19.27 -2.14
CA ASN A 377 14.55 -19.02 -0.84
C ASN A 377 14.40 -20.25 0.06
N GLY A 378 15.31 -21.19 -0.07
CA GLY A 378 15.39 -22.38 0.78
C GLY A 378 16.81 -22.84 0.98
N ILE A 379 17.09 -23.51 2.09
CA ILE A 379 18.36 -24.21 2.29
C ILE A 379 18.15 -25.66 1.86
N THR A 380 18.87 -26.10 0.83
CA THR A 380 18.70 -27.41 0.19
C THR A 380 20.04 -28.08 -0.07
N LEU A 381 20.00 -29.31 -0.58
CA LEU A 381 21.24 -30.03 -1.05
C LEU A 381 21.94 -29.28 -2.19
N ALA A 382 21.23 -28.43 -2.96
CA ALA A 382 21.83 -27.62 -4.01
C ALA A 382 22.82 -26.61 -3.43
N ASP A 383 22.49 -25.99 -2.32
CA ASP A 383 23.34 -25.00 -1.64
C ASP A 383 24.58 -25.64 -1.07
N LEU A 384 24.45 -26.85 -0.50
CA LEU A 384 25.62 -27.65 -0.08
C LEU A 384 26.59 -27.92 -1.22
N VAL A 385 26.08 -28.25 -2.41
CA VAL A 385 26.92 -28.50 -3.60
C VAL A 385 27.62 -27.24 -4.04
N ILE A 386 26.91 -26.07 -4.01
CA ILE A 386 27.48 -24.78 -4.36
C ILE A 386 28.57 -24.38 -3.37
N MET A 387 28.33 -24.49 -2.07
CA MET A 387 29.32 -24.20 -1.02
C MET A 387 30.54 -25.11 -1.12
N LEU A 388 30.34 -26.43 -1.28
CA LEU A 388 31.43 -27.38 -1.46
C LEU A 388 32.28 -27.03 -2.68
N SER A 389 31.65 -26.64 -3.79
CA SER A 389 32.34 -26.24 -5.01
C SER A 389 33.20 -24.99 -4.79
N HIS A 390 32.72 -24.04 -3.99
CA HIS A 390 33.49 -22.85 -3.60
C HIS A 390 34.69 -23.24 -2.72
N ILE A 391 34.47 -24.00 -1.65
CA ILE A 391 35.53 -24.45 -0.71
C ILE A 391 36.66 -25.18 -1.42
N VAL A 392 36.35 -26.07 -2.39
CA VAL A 392 37.37 -26.78 -3.16
C VAL A 392 37.90 -25.97 -4.35
N SER A 393 37.52 -24.70 -4.46
CA SER A 393 37.96 -23.77 -5.51
C SER A 393 37.62 -24.23 -6.93
N SER A 394 36.59 -25.05 -7.09
CA SER A 394 36.10 -25.50 -8.41
C SER A 394 35.14 -24.48 -9.05
N ASN A 395 34.52 -23.65 -8.24
CA ASN A 395 33.69 -22.51 -8.63
C ASN A 395 33.75 -21.45 -7.54
N THR A 396 33.71 -20.16 -7.90
CA THR A 396 33.70 -19.05 -6.95
C THR A 396 32.28 -18.48 -6.84
N LEU A 397 31.84 -18.21 -5.63
CA LEU A 397 30.64 -17.40 -5.38
C LEU A 397 30.88 -15.96 -5.80
N ASP A 398 29.84 -15.22 -6.13
CA ASP A 398 29.95 -13.78 -6.19
C ASP A 398 29.98 -13.16 -4.77
N GLU A 399 30.38 -11.92 -4.69
CA GLU A 399 30.64 -11.22 -3.42
C GLU A 399 29.42 -11.20 -2.48
N ASN A 400 28.22 -11.14 -3.01
CA ASN A 400 26.98 -11.15 -2.21
C ASN A 400 26.71 -12.53 -1.61
N TYR A 401 26.91 -13.59 -2.39
CA TYR A 401 26.70 -14.96 -1.92
C TYR A 401 27.82 -15.44 -1.00
N GLU A 402 29.03 -14.89 -1.10
CA GLU A 402 30.09 -15.12 -0.10
C GLU A 402 29.65 -14.70 1.31
N LEU A 403 28.95 -13.56 1.44
CA LEU A 403 28.39 -13.12 2.73
C LEU A 403 27.32 -14.07 3.29
N LEU A 404 26.58 -14.77 2.43
CA LEU A 404 25.60 -15.77 2.84
C LEU A 404 26.20 -17.13 3.13
N ALA A 405 27.38 -17.39 2.60
CA ALA A 405 28.10 -18.67 2.77
C ALA A 405 28.83 -18.76 4.11
N ASP A 406 29.23 -17.63 4.70
CA ASP A 406 29.78 -17.58 6.06
C ASP A 406 28.61 -17.67 7.08
N VAL A 407 28.05 -18.87 7.22
CA VAL A 407 26.85 -19.12 8.02
C VAL A 407 27.14 -19.03 9.52
N ASN A 408 28.38 -19.34 9.93
CA ASN A 408 28.81 -19.28 11.31
C ASN A 408 29.36 -17.89 11.73
N SER A 409 29.52 -16.97 10.75
CA SER A 409 30.01 -15.60 10.94
C SER A 409 31.43 -15.51 11.52
N ASP A 410 32.33 -16.41 11.11
CA ASP A 410 33.73 -16.39 11.54
C ASP A 410 34.67 -15.71 10.53
N ASN A 411 34.13 -15.16 9.44
CA ASN A 411 34.79 -14.55 8.29
C ASN A 411 35.64 -15.52 7.44
N ASN A 412 35.34 -16.82 7.51
CA ASN A 412 35.94 -17.80 6.62
C ASN A 412 34.80 -18.67 6.04
N ILE A 413 34.86 -19.00 4.76
CA ILE A 413 33.95 -19.95 4.15
C ILE A 413 34.67 -21.29 4.07
N ASP A 414 34.33 -22.23 4.96
CA ASP A 414 34.99 -23.49 5.07
C ASP A 414 34.05 -24.66 5.43
N ILE A 415 34.63 -25.79 5.84
CA ILE A 415 33.88 -26.99 6.16
C ILE A 415 32.94 -26.82 7.36
N PHE A 416 33.19 -25.85 8.24
CA PHE A 416 32.34 -25.60 9.39
C PHE A 416 31.01 -24.93 8.96
N ASP A 417 31.02 -24.07 7.95
CA ASP A 417 29.79 -23.50 7.37
C ASP A 417 28.97 -24.59 6.69
N LEU A 418 29.62 -25.49 5.99
CA LEU A 418 28.94 -26.64 5.40
C LEU A 418 28.21 -27.49 6.45
N VAL A 419 28.82 -27.70 7.62
CA VAL A 419 28.19 -28.41 8.73
C VAL A 419 26.96 -27.67 9.26
N TYR A 420 27.03 -26.35 9.38
CA TYR A 420 25.87 -25.54 9.79
C TYR A 420 24.70 -25.67 8.80
N ILE A 421 24.96 -25.68 7.50
CA ILE A 421 23.92 -25.90 6.49
C ILE A 421 23.32 -27.31 6.61
N ILE A 422 24.16 -28.34 6.83
CA ILE A 422 23.67 -29.72 7.00
C ILE A 422 22.75 -29.84 8.22
N ASP A 423 23.05 -29.17 9.31
CA ASP A 423 22.24 -29.19 10.51
C ASP A 423 20.89 -28.43 10.33
N SER A 424 20.78 -27.63 9.28
CA SER A 424 19.57 -26.85 8.95
C SER A 424 18.63 -27.59 7.97
N LEU A 425 19.10 -28.65 7.31
CA LEU A 425 18.34 -29.50 6.40
C LEU A 425 17.49 -30.55 7.14
#